data_f020318232e60b7812f0564cd032eb34
#
_entry.id   f020318232e60b7812f0564cd032eb34
#
_cell.length_a   1.000
_cell.length_b   1.000
_cell.length_c   1.000
_cell.angle_alpha   90.00
_cell.angle_beta   90.00
_cell.angle_gamma   90.00
#
_symmetry.space_group_name_H-M   'P 1'
#
loop_
_entity.id
_entity.type
_entity.pdbx_description
1 polymer ?
#
loop_
_entity_poly.entity_id
_entity_poly.type
_entity_poly.pdbx_seq_one_letter_code
_entity_poly.pdbx_strand_id
1 'polypeptide(L)'
;MYAFGLCIDQQYLVPGLAALAGLADSLTPAGRREAAVRVLTLDLTPSQALLLADLAKRAGFGSFDLRRCAPLRSSRMADASYITVTTYLRFEFTPSFVRRPYLIYVDADVLVRGDVSEPLGSLAPDETGAVRDEFNPTVGECPALPGAAERWPHLRGRPYFNAGVLWAHTDHMPRIRRGVEQALIHARRHILHNDQDALNLWLLRPGRVRPVSGGFNRFEVGRFLERGNWVRRVLTRSPKPDPTAALVHFVGPEKPWQADCPVTEEVVEYRRHLERAMRHVRRLGAVGVEPAGGR
;
A
#
# COMPACT_ATOMS: atom_id res chain seq x y z
N MET A 1 -15.65 8.48 -10.66
CA MET A 1 -15.48 8.97 -9.25
C MET A 1 -14.98 7.83 -8.39
N TYR A 2 -13.88 8.03 -7.61
CA TYR A 2 -13.23 7.04 -6.76
C TYR A 2 -12.67 7.67 -5.48
N ALA A 3 -12.24 6.86 -4.54
CA ALA A 3 -11.51 7.31 -3.37
C ALA A 3 -10.13 6.65 -3.31
N PHE A 4 -9.12 7.43 -2.93
CA PHE A 4 -7.86 6.90 -2.43
C PHE A 4 -8.03 6.49 -0.97
N GLY A 5 -7.63 5.28 -0.63
CA GLY A 5 -7.58 4.77 0.72
C GLY A 5 -6.14 4.64 1.19
N LEU A 6 -5.81 5.20 2.34
CA LEU A 6 -4.50 5.06 2.98
C LEU A 6 -4.68 4.59 4.44
N CYS A 7 -3.76 3.76 4.90
CA CYS A 7 -3.63 3.40 6.31
C CYS A 7 -2.39 4.07 6.86
N ILE A 8 -2.55 4.96 7.84
CA ILE A 8 -1.47 5.81 8.34
C ILE A 8 -1.46 5.75 9.87
N ASP A 9 -0.34 5.36 10.46
CA ASP A 9 -0.04 5.51 11.89
C ASP A 9 0.94 6.66 12.12
N GLN A 10 1.33 6.90 13.38
CA GLN A 10 2.25 7.98 13.70
C GLN A 10 3.62 7.85 13.02
N GLN A 11 4.12 6.62 12.84
CA GLN A 11 5.40 6.37 12.18
C GLN A 11 5.33 6.66 10.68
N TYR A 12 4.16 6.43 10.08
CA TYR A 12 3.90 6.65 8.66
C TYR A 12 3.21 7.97 8.34
N LEU A 13 3.10 8.90 9.30
CA LEU A 13 2.51 10.22 9.03
C LEU A 13 3.27 10.97 7.95
N VAL A 14 4.58 11.07 8.08
CA VAL A 14 5.44 11.81 7.12
C VAL A 14 5.43 11.18 5.73
N PRO A 15 5.65 9.84 5.58
CA PRO A 15 5.44 9.17 4.30
C PRO A 15 4.03 9.35 3.76
N GLY A 16 3.00 9.27 4.60
CA GLY A 16 1.61 9.48 4.19
C GLY A 16 1.33 10.87 3.62
N LEU A 17 1.95 11.91 4.17
CA LEU A 17 1.91 13.26 3.59
C LEU A 17 2.59 13.31 2.21
N ALA A 18 3.72 12.63 2.03
CA ALA A 18 4.41 12.55 0.74
C ALA A 18 3.59 11.79 -0.30
N ALA A 19 3.02 10.63 0.08
CA ALA A 19 2.14 9.84 -0.80
C ALA A 19 0.90 10.64 -1.23
N LEU A 20 0.26 11.34 -0.29
CA LEU A 20 -0.91 12.19 -0.57
C LEU A 20 -0.58 13.34 -1.52
N ALA A 21 0.58 13.99 -1.34
CA ALA A 21 1.06 15.03 -2.25
C ALA A 21 1.35 14.46 -3.65
N GLY A 22 2.00 13.30 -3.74
CA GLY A 22 2.26 12.61 -5.00
C GLY A 22 0.97 12.23 -5.74
N LEU A 23 -0.03 11.70 -5.03
CA LEU A 23 -1.35 11.41 -5.59
C LEU A 23 -2.03 12.66 -6.14
N ALA A 24 -1.88 13.80 -5.46
CA ALA A 24 -2.41 15.06 -5.95
C ALA A 24 -1.68 15.54 -7.20
N ASP A 25 -0.34 15.45 -7.21
CA ASP A 25 0.50 15.91 -8.34
C ASP A 25 0.26 15.07 -9.61
N SER A 26 -0.09 13.78 -9.45
CA SER A 26 -0.37 12.87 -10.56
C SER A 26 -1.72 13.11 -11.26
N LEU A 27 -2.60 13.90 -10.67
CA LEU A 27 -3.93 14.17 -11.19
C LEU A 27 -4.09 15.56 -11.77
N THR A 28 -4.93 15.70 -12.77
CA THR A 28 -5.40 17.01 -13.23
C THR A 28 -6.22 17.71 -12.15
N PRO A 29 -6.38 19.06 -12.18
CA PRO A 29 -7.25 19.76 -11.24
C PRO A 29 -8.70 19.24 -11.22
N ALA A 30 -9.23 18.80 -12.35
CA ALA A 30 -10.55 18.18 -12.44
C ALA A 30 -10.55 16.82 -11.76
N GLY A 31 -9.57 15.96 -12.05
CA GLY A 31 -9.43 14.64 -11.42
C GLY A 31 -9.33 14.72 -9.91
N ARG A 32 -8.57 15.70 -9.37
CA ARG A 32 -8.51 15.92 -7.92
C ARG A 32 -9.86 16.24 -7.30
N ARG A 33 -10.64 17.12 -7.92
CA ARG A 33 -11.99 17.45 -7.44
C ARG A 33 -12.96 16.28 -7.45
N GLU A 34 -12.78 15.32 -8.35
CA GLU A 34 -13.58 14.10 -8.42
C GLU A 34 -13.12 13.02 -7.44
N ALA A 35 -11.83 13.00 -7.11
CA ALA A 35 -11.25 12.04 -6.19
C ALA A 35 -11.53 12.42 -4.72
N ALA A 36 -11.81 11.40 -3.92
CA ALA A 36 -11.89 11.53 -2.45
C ALA A 36 -10.62 10.92 -1.82
N VAL A 37 -10.29 11.37 -0.60
CA VAL A 37 -9.25 10.74 0.22
C VAL A 37 -9.90 10.18 1.49
N ARG A 38 -9.57 8.95 1.83
CA ARG A 38 -10.04 8.23 3.02
C ARG A 38 -8.85 7.66 3.77
N VAL A 39 -8.69 8.09 5.00
CA VAL A 39 -7.58 7.62 5.85
C VAL A 39 -8.12 6.79 7.01
N LEU A 40 -7.54 5.62 7.23
CA LEU A 40 -7.74 4.82 8.44
C LEU A 40 -6.49 4.90 9.30
N THR A 41 -6.68 5.02 10.62
CA THR A 41 -5.57 5.09 11.59
C THR A 41 -5.91 4.42 12.89
N LEU A 42 -4.88 3.99 13.63
CA LEU A 42 -5.02 3.52 15.01
C LEU A 42 -4.72 4.63 16.02
N ASP A 43 -3.77 5.50 15.74
CA ASP A 43 -3.08 6.29 16.77
C ASP A 43 -2.81 7.76 16.43
N LEU A 44 -3.11 8.22 15.20
CA LEU A 44 -2.90 9.64 14.87
C LEU A 44 -3.61 10.56 15.84
N THR A 45 -2.92 11.59 16.29
CA THR A 45 -3.51 12.66 17.12
C THR A 45 -4.46 13.55 16.30
N PRO A 46 -5.36 14.31 16.94
CA PRO A 46 -6.21 15.26 16.23
C PRO A 46 -5.42 16.28 15.40
N SER A 47 -4.29 16.78 15.92
CA SER A 47 -3.43 17.72 15.18
C SER A 47 -2.80 17.08 13.93
N GLN A 48 -2.35 15.83 14.02
CA GLN A 48 -1.81 15.07 12.88
C GLN A 48 -2.91 14.81 11.83
N ALA A 49 -4.12 14.48 12.27
CA ALA A 49 -5.27 14.32 11.38
C ALA A 49 -5.61 15.62 10.64
N LEU A 50 -5.53 16.77 11.32
CA LEU A 50 -5.74 18.09 10.72
C LEU A 50 -4.69 18.43 9.66
N LEU A 51 -3.42 18.01 9.83
CA LEU A 51 -2.38 18.20 8.82
C LEU A 51 -2.71 17.47 7.51
N LEU A 52 -3.16 16.22 7.60
CA LEU A 52 -3.56 15.44 6.43
C LEU A 52 -4.79 16.06 5.76
N ALA A 53 -5.77 16.50 6.55
CA ALA A 53 -6.98 17.15 6.04
C ALA A 53 -6.67 18.48 5.32
N ASP A 54 -5.81 19.32 5.90
CA ASP A 54 -5.42 20.59 5.29
C ASP A 54 -4.62 20.37 4.01
N LEU A 55 -3.69 19.41 3.99
CA LEU A 55 -2.96 19.04 2.79
C LEU A 55 -3.92 18.56 1.68
N ALA A 56 -4.85 17.67 1.98
CA ALA A 56 -5.83 17.18 1.02
C ALA A 56 -6.72 18.31 0.47
N LYS A 57 -7.18 19.21 1.34
CA LYS A 57 -7.99 20.37 0.96
C LYS A 57 -7.21 21.31 0.03
N ARG A 58 -5.97 21.69 0.37
CA ARG A 58 -5.13 22.58 -0.44
C ARG A 58 -4.69 21.93 -1.75
N ALA A 59 -4.48 20.64 -1.75
CA ALA A 59 -4.23 19.87 -2.96
C ALA A 59 -5.44 19.83 -3.91
N GLY A 60 -6.63 20.19 -3.44
CA GLY A 60 -7.84 20.29 -4.23
C GLY A 60 -8.63 19.01 -4.38
N PHE A 61 -8.46 18.04 -3.47
CA PHE A 61 -9.31 16.84 -3.44
C PHE A 61 -10.76 17.19 -3.11
N GLY A 62 -11.69 16.48 -3.76
CA GLY A 62 -13.12 16.73 -3.62
C GLY A 62 -13.68 16.47 -2.21
N SER A 63 -13.08 15.54 -1.48
CA SER A 63 -13.37 15.35 -0.05
C SER A 63 -12.25 14.58 0.66
N PHE A 64 -12.12 14.82 1.96
CA PHE A 64 -11.24 14.10 2.87
C PHE A 64 -12.02 13.64 4.09
N ASP A 65 -11.80 12.38 4.50
CA ASP A 65 -12.26 11.88 5.79
C ASP A 65 -11.21 10.98 6.41
N LEU A 66 -11.10 11.05 7.73
CA LEU A 66 -10.25 10.18 8.53
C LEU A 66 -11.09 9.48 9.58
N ARG A 67 -10.88 8.16 9.74
CA ARG A 67 -11.50 7.36 10.78
C ARG A 67 -10.43 6.72 11.65
N ARG A 68 -10.54 6.91 12.93
CA ARG A 68 -9.78 6.15 13.92
C ARG A 68 -10.44 4.79 14.09
N CYS A 69 -9.68 3.72 13.91
CA CYS A 69 -10.12 2.35 14.11
C CYS A 69 -9.73 1.88 15.52
N ALA A 70 -10.52 0.98 16.09
CA ALA A 70 -10.09 0.24 17.26
C ALA A 70 -9.01 -0.77 16.84
N PRO A 71 -8.03 -1.07 17.71
CA PRO A 71 -7.10 -2.17 17.46
C PRO A 71 -7.89 -3.45 17.16
N LEU A 72 -7.51 -4.14 16.09
CA LEU A 72 -8.13 -5.42 15.76
C LEU A 72 -7.91 -6.39 16.94
N ARG A 73 -9.00 -6.84 17.56
CA ARG A 73 -8.99 -7.70 18.78
C ARG A 73 -8.51 -9.14 18.50
N SER A 74 -7.80 -9.40 17.45
CA SER A 74 -7.28 -10.73 17.21
C SER A 74 -5.89 -10.86 17.81
N SER A 75 -5.81 -11.48 18.98
CA SER A 75 -4.58 -12.02 19.60
C SER A 75 -3.80 -13.00 18.71
N ARG A 76 -4.20 -13.15 17.45
CA ARG A 76 -3.67 -14.06 16.45
C ARG A 76 -2.87 -13.40 15.37
N MET A 77 -2.78 -12.06 15.38
CA MET A 77 -1.96 -11.28 14.45
C MET A 77 -0.55 -11.19 15.04
N ALA A 78 0.42 -11.85 14.42
CA ALA A 78 1.81 -11.71 14.80
C ALA A 78 2.34 -10.38 14.25
N ASP A 79 2.92 -9.55 15.10
CA ASP A 79 3.75 -8.45 14.68
C ASP A 79 5.06 -9.03 14.11
N ALA A 80 5.22 -9.00 12.80
CA ALA A 80 6.56 -9.08 12.24
C ALA A 80 7.23 -7.71 12.48
N SER A 81 8.48 -7.70 12.83
CA SER A 81 9.23 -6.56 13.38
C SER A 81 9.17 -5.24 12.59
N TYR A 82 8.67 -5.22 11.36
CA TYR A 82 8.51 -4.04 10.50
C TYR A 82 7.11 -3.92 9.84
N ILE A 83 6.23 -4.92 10.04
CA ILE A 83 4.84 -4.88 9.54
C ILE A 83 3.95 -4.59 10.74
N THR A 84 3.37 -3.41 10.76
CA THR A 84 2.48 -2.98 11.86
C THR A 84 1.07 -3.55 11.69
N VAL A 85 0.32 -3.63 12.79
CA VAL A 85 -1.12 -4.00 12.77
C VAL A 85 -1.92 -3.04 11.87
N THR A 86 -1.40 -1.84 11.61
CA THR A 86 -1.97 -0.85 10.71
C THR A 86 -2.18 -1.38 9.29
N THR A 87 -1.36 -2.33 8.82
CA THR A 87 -1.51 -2.89 7.47
C THR A 87 -2.85 -3.62 7.27
N TYR A 88 -3.38 -4.23 8.32
CA TYR A 88 -4.69 -4.91 8.26
C TYR A 88 -5.86 -3.93 8.12
N LEU A 89 -5.69 -2.66 8.45
CA LEU A 89 -6.74 -1.64 8.30
C LEU A 89 -7.16 -1.48 6.84
N ARG A 90 -6.33 -1.88 5.86
CA ARG A 90 -6.70 -1.84 4.43
C ARG A 90 -7.98 -2.61 4.11
N PHE A 91 -8.39 -3.55 4.95
CA PHE A 91 -9.63 -4.32 4.79
C PHE A 91 -10.83 -3.70 5.55
N GLU A 92 -10.62 -2.62 6.31
CA GLU A 92 -11.65 -1.94 7.09
C GLU A 92 -12.36 -0.79 6.33
N PHE A 93 -12.02 -0.57 5.07
CA PHE A 93 -12.73 0.38 4.22
C PHE A 93 -14.13 -0.15 3.90
N THR A 94 -15.15 0.50 4.45
CA THR A 94 -16.56 0.13 4.24
C THR A 94 -17.22 1.05 3.21
N PRO A 95 -18.28 0.63 2.50
CA PRO A 95 -19.02 1.49 1.58
C PRO A 95 -19.50 2.79 2.23
N SER A 96 -19.98 2.72 3.47
CA SER A 96 -20.46 3.87 4.23
C SER A 96 -19.36 4.89 4.58
N PHE A 97 -18.09 4.45 4.66
CA PHE A 97 -16.95 5.33 4.88
C PHE A 97 -16.37 5.85 3.57
N VAL A 98 -16.19 5.00 2.59
CA VAL A 98 -15.58 5.36 1.29
C VAL A 98 -16.46 6.34 0.53
N ARG A 99 -17.77 6.11 0.46
CA ARG A 99 -18.78 6.96 -0.20
C ARG A 99 -18.42 7.30 -1.66
N ARG A 100 -17.80 6.35 -2.34
CA ARG A 100 -17.46 6.37 -3.77
C ARG A 100 -17.61 4.95 -4.31
N PRO A 101 -17.94 4.76 -5.60
CA PRO A 101 -18.11 3.43 -6.18
C PRO A 101 -16.82 2.60 -6.20
N TYR A 102 -15.66 3.26 -6.26
CA TYR A 102 -14.36 2.59 -6.31
C TYR A 102 -13.44 3.06 -5.19
N LEU A 103 -12.62 2.13 -4.71
CA LEU A 103 -11.50 2.36 -3.81
C LEU A 103 -10.20 2.00 -4.53
N ILE A 104 -9.22 2.89 -4.48
CA ILE A 104 -7.82 2.64 -4.80
C ILE A 104 -7.07 2.71 -3.48
N TYR A 105 -6.73 1.54 -2.92
CA TYR A 105 -5.87 1.50 -1.74
C TYR A 105 -4.41 1.72 -2.16
N VAL A 106 -3.69 2.53 -1.40
CA VAL A 106 -2.27 2.82 -1.64
C VAL A 106 -1.54 2.85 -0.31
N ASP A 107 -0.44 2.08 -0.19
CA ASP A 107 0.47 2.17 0.95
C ASP A 107 1.14 3.55 1.01
N ALA A 108 1.61 3.95 2.18
CA ALA A 108 2.20 5.28 2.38
C ALA A 108 3.66 5.38 1.92
N ASP A 109 4.35 4.26 1.77
CA ASP A 109 5.76 4.18 1.37
C ASP A 109 5.95 4.07 -0.15
N VAL A 110 5.27 4.95 -0.87
CA VAL A 110 5.25 4.97 -2.33
C VAL A 110 5.70 6.33 -2.89
N LEU A 111 6.28 6.29 -4.09
CA LEU A 111 6.48 7.44 -4.94
C LEU A 111 5.48 7.37 -6.09
N VAL A 112 4.58 8.34 -6.17
CA VAL A 112 3.57 8.41 -7.24
C VAL A 112 4.08 9.35 -8.33
N ARG A 113 4.15 8.83 -9.57
CA ARG A 113 4.61 9.54 -10.77
C ARG A 113 3.50 9.81 -11.78
N GLY A 114 2.45 8.97 -11.77
CA GLY A 114 1.36 9.03 -12.75
C GLY A 114 0.00 8.69 -12.17
N ASP A 115 -1.03 8.87 -12.97
CA ASP A 115 -2.41 8.55 -12.60
C ASP A 115 -2.57 7.04 -12.38
N VAL A 116 -2.93 6.64 -11.18
CA VAL A 116 -3.15 5.25 -10.80
C VAL A 116 -4.63 4.82 -10.91
N SER A 117 -5.47 5.61 -11.53
CA SER A 117 -6.90 5.30 -11.69
C SER A 117 -7.24 4.47 -12.94
N GLU A 118 -6.33 4.37 -13.90
CA GLU A 118 -6.55 3.64 -15.17
C GLU A 118 -7.07 2.21 -14.98
N PRO A 119 -6.55 1.38 -14.04
CA PRO A 119 -7.01 0.00 -13.86
C PRO A 119 -8.49 -0.13 -13.51
N LEU A 120 -9.12 0.91 -12.99
CA LEU A 120 -10.55 0.91 -12.67
C LEU A 120 -11.44 0.69 -13.90
N GLY A 121 -10.97 1.11 -15.09
CA GLY A 121 -11.73 1.00 -16.33
C GLY A 121 -11.99 -0.43 -16.80
N SER A 122 -11.21 -1.41 -16.32
CA SER A 122 -11.31 -2.82 -16.68
C SER A 122 -11.76 -3.74 -15.56
N LEU A 123 -12.08 -3.18 -14.38
CA LEU A 123 -12.36 -3.93 -13.16
C LEU A 123 -13.81 -4.37 -13.10
N ALA A 124 -14.06 -5.67 -13.01
CA ALA A 124 -15.40 -6.19 -12.76
C ALA A 124 -15.82 -6.01 -11.28
N PRO A 125 -17.13 -5.94 -10.98
CA PRO A 125 -17.64 -5.62 -9.63
C PRO A 125 -17.15 -6.52 -8.50
N ASP A 126 -16.81 -7.78 -8.79
CA ASP A 126 -16.39 -8.79 -7.81
C ASP A 126 -14.89 -9.16 -7.94
N GLU A 127 -14.17 -8.41 -8.77
CA GLU A 127 -12.72 -8.51 -8.90
C GLU A 127 -11.99 -7.50 -7.99
N THR A 128 -10.76 -7.84 -7.64
CA THR A 128 -9.78 -6.93 -7.02
C THR A 128 -8.63 -6.78 -7.99
N GLY A 129 -8.33 -5.55 -8.41
CA GLY A 129 -7.11 -5.24 -9.14
C GLY A 129 -5.91 -5.37 -8.22
N ALA A 130 -4.87 -6.09 -8.65
CA ALA A 130 -3.63 -6.23 -7.90
C ALA A 130 -2.45 -6.47 -8.84
N VAL A 131 -1.27 -5.98 -8.45
CA VAL A 131 -0.02 -6.17 -9.18
C VAL A 131 0.72 -7.38 -8.64
N ARG A 132 1.29 -8.19 -9.53
CA ARG A 132 2.10 -9.35 -9.17
C ARG A 132 3.29 -8.92 -8.30
N ASP A 133 3.52 -9.65 -7.21
CA ASP A 133 4.67 -9.41 -6.33
C ASP A 133 5.97 -9.79 -7.05
N GLU A 134 6.93 -8.88 -7.07
CA GLU A 134 8.18 -9.07 -7.81
C GLU A 134 9.16 -9.99 -7.06
N PHE A 135 9.07 -10.06 -5.72
CA PHE A 135 9.90 -10.96 -4.92
C PHE A 135 9.30 -12.36 -4.75
N ASN A 136 7.97 -12.42 -4.72
CA ASN A 136 7.22 -13.65 -4.55
C ASN A 136 6.31 -13.88 -5.75
N PRO A 137 6.86 -14.07 -6.97
CA PRO A 137 6.06 -14.01 -8.18
C PRO A 137 5.07 -15.16 -8.33
N THR A 138 5.31 -16.30 -7.65
CA THR A 138 4.58 -17.55 -7.92
C THR A 138 4.44 -18.39 -6.65
N VAL A 139 3.25 -18.89 -6.37
CA VAL A 139 2.99 -19.79 -5.25
C VAL A 139 3.72 -21.12 -5.43
N GLY A 140 4.44 -21.57 -4.41
CA GLY A 140 5.22 -22.81 -4.39
C GLY A 140 6.65 -22.68 -4.95
N GLU A 141 7.02 -21.53 -5.54
CA GLU A 141 8.37 -21.24 -6.01
C GLU A 141 9.10 -20.18 -5.18
N CYS A 142 8.41 -19.61 -4.21
CA CYS A 142 8.90 -18.56 -3.33
C CYS A 142 8.47 -18.83 -1.89
N PRO A 143 9.03 -18.08 -0.89
CA PRO A 143 8.68 -18.28 0.52
C PRO A 143 7.23 -17.94 0.89
N ALA A 144 6.55 -17.13 0.09
CA ALA A 144 5.16 -16.74 0.35
C ALA A 144 4.24 -17.96 0.34
N LEU A 145 3.25 -17.96 1.22
CA LEU A 145 2.28 -19.03 1.39
C LEU A 145 2.96 -20.41 1.61
N PRO A 146 3.80 -20.58 2.66
CA PRO A 146 4.56 -21.80 2.88
C PRO A 146 3.64 -23.03 2.97
N GLY A 147 3.96 -24.09 2.22
CA GLY A 147 3.19 -25.34 2.19
C GLY A 147 1.79 -25.24 1.56
N ALA A 148 1.43 -24.08 0.98
CA ALA A 148 0.12 -23.92 0.34
C ALA A 148 -0.01 -24.71 -0.96
N ALA A 149 1.08 -24.85 -1.73
CA ALA A 149 1.08 -25.62 -2.96
C ALA A 149 0.93 -27.14 -2.72
N GLU A 150 1.36 -27.64 -1.57
CA GLU A 150 1.19 -29.01 -1.12
C GLU A 150 -0.24 -29.23 -0.62
N ARG A 151 -0.76 -28.29 0.14
CA ARG A 151 -2.12 -28.35 0.74
C ARG A 151 -3.21 -28.15 -0.30
N TRP A 152 -2.97 -27.27 -1.27
CA TRP A 152 -3.89 -26.91 -2.36
C TRP A 152 -3.12 -26.94 -3.70
N PRO A 153 -2.96 -28.12 -4.33
CA PRO A 153 -2.13 -28.30 -5.54
C PRO A 153 -2.52 -27.39 -6.71
N HIS A 154 -3.79 -27.00 -6.80
CA HIS A 154 -4.28 -26.07 -7.84
C HIS A 154 -3.74 -24.64 -7.70
N LEU A 155 -3.11 -24.29 -6.56
CA LEU A 155 -2.45 -23.00 -6.36
C LEU A 155 -1.01 -22.99 -6.86
N ARG A 156 -0.38 -24.15 -7.06
CA ARG A 156 1.02 -24.25 -7.54
C ARG A 156 1.16 -23.54 -8.88
N GLY A 157 2.17 -22.67 -8.97
CA GLY A 157 2.45 -21.90 -10.19
C GLY A 157 1.48 -20.72 -10.41
N ARG A 158 0.51 -20.50 -9.53
CA ARG A 158 -0.37 -19.32 -9.63
C ARG A 158 0.41 -18.05 -9.27
N PRO A 159 0.12 -16.91 -9.93
CA PRO A 159 0.76 -15.65 -9.59
C PRO A 159 0.39 -15.24 -8.16
N TYR A 160 1.35 -14.68 -7.43
CA TYR A 160 1.16 -14.09 -6.12
C TYR A 160 1.19 -12.56 -6.25
N PHE A 161 0.37 -11.85 -5.49
CA PHE A 161 0.13 -10.43 -5.65
C PHE A 161 0.58 -9.63 -4.43
N ASN A 162 1.13 -8.44 -4.68
CA ASN A 162 1.46 -7.49 -3.63
C ASN A 162 0.20 -6.78 -3.12
N ALA A 163 0.17 -6.46 -1.82
CA ALA A 163 -0.96 -5.83 -1.16
C ALA A 163 -0.86 -4.30 -1.08
N GLY A 164 0.27 -3.71 -1.50
CA GLY A 164 0.53 -2.27 -1.31
C GLY A 164 -0.30 -1.33 -2.19
N VAL A 165 -0.82 -1.83 -3.32
CA VAL A 165 -1.78 -1.09 -4.14
C VAL A 165 -2.87 -2.04 -4.61
N LEU A 166 -4.13 -1.66 -4.35
CA LEU A 166 -5.30 -2.47 -4.68
C LEU A 166 -6.42 -1.60 -5.27
N TRP A 167 -7.10 -2.13 -6.27
CA TRP A 167 -8.29 -1.53 -6.88
C TRP A 167 -9.49 -2.41 -6.61
N ALA A 168 -10.57 -1.84 -6.10
CA ALA A 168 -11.78 -2.60 -5.84
C ALA A 168 -13.05 -1.75 -6.02
N HIS A 169 -14.12 -2.38 -6.42
CA HIS A 169 -15.45 -1.81 -6.15
C HIS A 169 -15.66 -1.73 -4.64
N THR A 170 -16.13 -0.59 -4.16
CA THR A 170 -16.27 -0.37 -2.72
C THR A 170 -17.23 -1.37 -2.06
N ASP A 171 -18.30 -1.77 -2.76
CA ASP A 171 -19.24 -2.79 -2.28
C ASP A 171 -18.64 -4.20 -2.21
N HIS A 172 -17.48 -4.42 -2.84
CA HIS A 172 -16.74 -5.68 -2.76
C HIS A 172 -15.88 -5.79 -1.49
N MET A 173 -15.47 -4.66 -0.89
CA MET A 173 -14.60 -4.63 0.30
C MET A 173 -15.06 -5.51 1.47
N PRO A 174 -16.36 -5.57 1.84
CA PRO A 174 -16.79 -6.47 2.90
C PRO A 174 -16.60 -7.96 2.60
N ARG A 175 -16.58 -8.36 1.33
CA ARG A 175 -16.29 -9.74 0.91
C ARG A 175 -14.80 -10.05 0.99
N ILE A 176 -13.94 -9.12 0.56
CA ILE A 176 -12.48 -9.22 0.70
C ILE A 176 -12.14 -9.38 2.17
N ARG A 177 -12.64 -8.51 3.03
CA ARG A 177 -12.43 -8.57 4.48
C ARG A 177 -12.77 -9.95 5.05
N ARG A 178 -13.99 -10.45 4.79
CA ARG A 178 -14.40 -11.79 5.27
C ARG A 178 -13.50 -12.91 4.75
N GLY A 179 -13.05 -12.82 3.49
CA GLY A 179 -12.15 -13.81 2.91
C GLY A 179 -10.78 -13.81 3.59
N VAL A 180 -10.23 -12.63 3.89
CA VAL A 180 -8.98 -12.45 4.64
C VAL A 180 -9.11 -12.97 6.07
N GLU A 181 -10.19 -12.63 6.78
CA GLU A 181 -10.48 -13.14 8.13
C GLU A 181 -10.54 -14.66 8.18
N GLN A 182 -11.22 -15.28 7.20
CA GLN A 182 -11.28 -16.75 7.08
C GLN A 182 -9.89 -17.35 6.82
N ALA A 183 -9.08 -16.72 5.97
CA ALA A 183 -7.71 -17.18 5.72
C ALA A 183 -6.85 -17.12 6.99
N LEU A 184 -6.93 -16.04 7.76
CA LEU A 184 -6.23 -15.87 9.04
C LEU A 184 -6.64 -16.92 10.08
N ILE A 185 -7.90 -17.36 10.07
CA ILE A 185 -8.41 -18.37 11.02
C ILE A 185 -8.01 -19.78 10.57
N HIS A 186 -8.23 -20.13 9.30
CA HIS A 186 -8.20 -21.51 8.83
C HIS A 186 -6.89 -21.90 8.14
N ALA A 187 -6.10 -20.94 7.67
CA ALA A 187 -4.87 -21.17 6.92
C ALA A 187 -3.62 -20.59 7.60
N ARG A 188 -3.66 -20.27 8.89
CA ARG A 188 -2.59 -19.55 9.60
C ARG A 188 -1.20 -20.16 9.43
N ARG A 189 -1.07 -21.48 9.41
CA ARG A 189 0.22 -22.17 9.22
C ARG A 189 0.86 -21.91 7.83
N HIS A 190 0.09 -21.38 6.88
CA HIS A 190 0.51 -21.04 5.53
C HIS A 190 0.72 -19.54 5.36
N ILE A 191 0.70 -18.75 6.45
CA ILE A 191 0.83 -17.31 6.43
C ILE A 191 2.20 -16.93 7.00
N LEU A 192 3.05 -16.36 6.16
CA LEU A 192 4.37 -15.81 6.48
C LEU A 192 4.35 -14.28 6.38
N HIS A 193 3.74 -13.75 5.32
CA HIS A 193 3.65 -12.31 5.04
C HIS A 193 2.31 -11.71 5.49
N ASN A 194 1.84 -12.12 6.67
CA ASN A 194 0.69 -11.55 7.38
C ASN A 194 -0.54 -11.32 6.49
N ASP A 195 -0.96 -10.06 6.36
CA ASP A 195 -2.13 -9.62 5.61
C ASP A 195 -2.02 -9.89 4.10
N GLN A 196 -0.82 -9.81 3.52
CA GLN A 196 -0.60 -10.07 2.09
C GLN A 196 -0.84 -11.54 1.74
N ASP A 197 -0.36 -12.50 2.56
CA ASP A 197 -0.63 -13.93 2.36
C ASP A 197 -2.12 -14.24 2.52
N ALA A 198 -2.76 -13.67 3.54
CA ALA A 198 -4.19 -13.85 3.77
C ALA A 198 -5.02 -13.29 2.61
N LEU A 199 -4.64 -12.13 2.07
CA LEU A 199 -5.25 -11.55 0.87
C LEU A 199 -5.07 -12.48 -0.33
N ASN A 200 -3.88 -13.02 -0.56
CA ASN A 200 -3.61 -13.89 -1.69
C ASN A 200 -4.44 -15.18 -1.64
N LEU A 201 -4.67 -15.76 -0.48
CA LEU A 201 -5.59 -16.91 -0.33
C LEU A 201 -7.04 -16.56 -0.73
N TRP A 202 -7.43 -15.28 -0.65
CA TRP A 202 -8.69 -14.80 -1.20
C TRP A 202 -8.61 -14.56 -2.72
N LEU A 203 -7.59 -13.84 -3.19
CA LEU A 203 -7.42 -13.44 -4.59
C LEU A 203 -7.26 -14.64 -5.54
N LEU A 204 -6.62 -15.71 -5.06
CA LEU A 204 -6.37 -16.92 -5.86
C LEU A 204 -7.62 -17.79 -6.09
N ARG A 205 -8.77 -17.43 -5.53
CA ARG A 205 -10.06 -18.04 -5.88
C ARG A 205 -10.48 -17.59 -7.30
N PRO A 206 -11.18 -18.45 -8.06
CA PRO A 206 -11.61 -18.12 -9.41
C PRO A 206 -12.39 -16.80 -9.48
N GLY A 207 -12.05 -15.93 -10.45
CA GLY A 207 -12.75 -14.69 -10.72
C GLY A 207 -12.61 -13.60 -9.64
N ARG A 208 -11.59 -13.68 -8.76
CA ARG A 208 -11.42 -12.70 -7.67
C ARG A 208 -10.35 -11.66 -7.93
N VAL A 209 -9.44 -11.91 -8.83
CA VAL A 209 -8.34 -11.00 -9.13
C VAL A 209 -8.31 -10.60 -10.59
N ARG A 210 -8.13 -9.32 -10.83
CA ARG A 210 -7.74 -8.72 -12.11
C ARG A 210 -6.25 -8.36 -12.02
N PRO A 211 -5.34 -9.08 -12.69
CA PRO A 211 -3.94 -8.70 -12.75
C PRO A 211 -3.77 -7.32 -13.38
N VAL A 212 -3.03 -6.45 -12.71
CA VAL A 212 -2.69 -5.09 -13.16
C VAL A 212 -1.22 -5.06 -13.55
N SER A 213 -0.88 -4.19 -14.52
CA SER A 213 0.50 -4.01 -15.00
C SER A 213 1.47 -3.65 -13.86
N GLY A 214 2.71 -4.17 -13.92
CA GLY A 214 3.77 -3.90 -12.94
C GLY A 214 4.10 -2.43 -12.75
N GLY A 215 3.90 -1.59 -13.77
CA GLY A 215 4.12 -0.15 -13.68
C GLY A 215 3.24 0.57 -12.66
N PHE A 216 2.16 -0.05 -12.17
CA PHE A 216 1.29 0.51 -11.14
C PHE A 216 1.67 0.11 -9.70
N ASN A 217 2.73 -0.66 -9.51
CA ASN A 217 3.28 -1.01 -8.19
C ASN A 217 4.68 -1.57 -8.36
N ARG A 218 5.58 -0.78 -8.93
CA ARG A 218 6.96 -1.14 -9.21
C ARG A 218 7.78 -1.14 -7.93
N PHE A 219 8.53 -2.20 -7.65
CA PHE A 219 9.37 -2.26 -6.46
C PHE A 219 10.68 -1.50 -6.64
N GLU A 220 11.02 -0.65 -5.67
CA GLU A 220 12.35 -0.13 -5.51
C GLU A 220 13.18 -1.13 -4.70
N VAL A 221 14.22 -1.65 -5.32
CA VAL A 221 15.03 -2.76 -4.78
C VAL A 221 16.52 -2.47 -4.72
N GLY A 222 16.96 -1.28 -5.15
CA GLY A 222 18.39 -0.93 -5.22
C GLY A 222 19.15 -1.15 -3.91
N ARG A 223 18.46 -1.13 -2.79
CA ARG A 223 19.01 -1.31 -1.45
C ARG A 223 19.30 -2.75 -1.05
N PHE A 224 18.61 -3.69 -1.65
CA PHE A 224 18.82 -5.11 -1.39
C PHE A 224 20.10 -5.62 -2.09
N LEU A 225 20.71 -4.81 -2.96
CA LEU A 225 21.90 -5.17 -3.70
C LEU A 225 23.17 -5.23 -2.84
N GLU A 226 23.17 -4.63 -1.66
CA GLU A 226 24.35 -4.46 -0.83
C GLU A 226 24.52 -5.50 0.30
N ARG A 227 23.51 -6.33 0.59
CA ARG A 227 23.49 -7.23 1.78
C ARG A 227 23.41 -8.74 1.48
N GLY A 228 24.50 -9.36 1.04
CA GLY A 228 24.75 -10.80 1.22
C GLY A 228 23.93 -11.79 0.34
N ASN A 229 23.99 -13.08 0.64
CA ASN A 229 23.49 -14.19 -0.20
C ASN A 229 21.98 -14.18 -0.52
N TRP A 230 21.15 -13.52 0.30
CA TRP A 230 19.74 -13.32 0.01
C TRP A 230 19.54 -12.39 -1.19
N VAL A 231 20.39 -11.39 -1.31
CA VAL A 231 20.48 -10.45 -2.42
C VAL A 231 20.69 -11.17 -3.75
N ARG A 232 21.48 -12.24 -3.79
CA ARG A 232 21.76 -12.98 -5.03
C ARG A 232 20.52 -13.66 -5.61
N ARG A 233 19.55 -14.09 -4.78
CA ARG A 233 18.26 -14.63 -5.24
C ARG A 233 17.34 -13.52 -5.76
N VAL A 234 17.43 -12.35 -5.18
CA VAL A 234 16.67 -11.18 -5.61
C VAL A 234 17.28 -10.58 -6.87
N LEU A 235 18.62 -10.50 -6.99
CA LEU A 235 19.33 -9.94 -8.14
C LEU A 235 19.01 -10.61 -9.47
N THR A 236 18.84 -11.92 -9.47
CA THR A 236 18.48 -12.66 -10.70
C THR A 236 17.04 -12.39 -11.14
N ARG A 237 16.22 -11.79 -10.26
CA ARG A 237 14.81 -11.44 -10.50
C ARG A 237 14.52 -9.96 -10.28
N SER A 238 15.56 -9.16 -9.94
CA SER A 238 15.35 -7.73 -9.69
C SER A 238 14.76 -7.06 -10.91
N PRO A 239 13.68 -6.35 -10.73
CA PRO A 239 13.10 -5.54 -11.77
C PRO A 239 14.11 -4.46 -12.20
N LYS A 240 14.25 -4.27 -13.50
CA LYS A 240 15.03 -3.14 -14.02
C LYS A 240 14.30 -1.84 -13.66
N PRO A 241 15.03 -0.75 -13.37
CA PRO A 241 14.40 0.57 -13.21
C PRO A 241 13.43 0.83 -14.37
N ASP A 242 12.23 1.26 -14.04
CA ASP A 242 11.21 1.63 -15.03
C ASP A 242 10.81 3.08 -14.80
N PRO A 243 11.40 4.03 -15.56
CA PRO A 243 11.09 5.44 -15.41
C PRO A 243 9.64 5.79 -15.81
N THR A 244 8.96 4.87 -16.50
CA THR A 244 7.56 5.05 -16.93
C THR A 244 6.55 4.53 -15.90
N ALA A 245 7.03 3.90 -14.81
CA ALA A 245 6.14 3.39 -13.76
C ALA A 245 5.32 4.53 -13.15
N ALA A 246 4.00 4.35 -13.09
CA ALA A 246 3.10 5.30 -12.47
C ALA A 246 3.26 5.35 -10.94
N LEU A 247 3.72 4.24 -10.34
CA LEU A 247 3.95 4.14 -8.91
C LEU A 247 5.15 3.25 -8.60
N VAL A 248 6.07 3.78 -7.76
CA VAL A 248 7.21 3.05 -7.21
C VAL A 248 6.98 2.80 -5.72
N HIS A 249 7.15 1.56 -5.29
CA HIS A 249 6.90 1.11 -3.92
C HIS A 249 8.21 0.73 -3.24
N PHE A 250 8.53 1.38 -2.13
CA PHE A 250 9.72 1.13 -1.33
C PHE A 250 9.48 -0.01 -0.35
N VAL A 251 9.45 -1.23 -0.86
CA VAL A 251 9.20 -2.44 -0.06
C VAL A 251 10.38 -2.76 0.88
N GLY A 252 10.09 -3.46 1.99
CA GLY A 252 11.10 -3.87 2.97
C GLY A 252 11.33 -2.87 4.11
N PRO A 253 12.26 -3.16 5.04
CA PRO A 253 12.42 -2.41 6.29
C PRO A 253 13.10 -1.05 6.12
N GLU A 254 14.01 -0.92 5.14
CA GLU A 254 14.73 0.34 4.89
C GLU A 254 13.85 1.25 4.04
N LYS A 255 13.74 2.51 4.44
CA LYS A 255 12.78 3.43 3.85
C LYS A 255 13.45 4.70 3.32
N PRO A 256 12.95 5.31 2.22
CA PRO A 256 13.59 6.44 1.54
C PRO A 256 13.72 7.71 2.40
N TRP A 257 12.94 7.80 3.47
CA TRP A 257 13.03 8.91 4.44
C TRP A 257 14.06 8.69 5.54
N GLN A 258 14.65 7.50 5.66
CA GLN A 258 15.74 7.21 6.60
C GLN A 258 17.07 7.74 6.05
N ALA A 259 17.91 8.24 6.95
CA ALA A 259 19.18 8.87 6.57
C ALA A 259 20.17 7.86 5.93
N ASP A 260 20.17 6.63 6.41
CA ASP A 260 21.03 5.53 5.99
C ASP A 260 20.50 4.76 4.75
N CYS A 261 19.37 5.20 4.20
CA CYS A 261 18.83 4.62 2.98
C CYS A 261 19.79 4.86 1.80
N PRO A 262 20.27 3.82 1.11
CA PRO A 262 21.07 3.97 -0.10
C PRO A 262 20.39 4.89 -1.12
N VAL A 263 21.18 5.75 -1.76
CA VAL A 263 20.65 6.80 -2.64
C VAL A 263 20.51 6.26 -4.05
N THR A 264 19.28 6.01 -4.48
CA THR A 264 18.92 5.75 -5.88
C THR A 264 18.21 6.98 -6.47
N GLU A 265 17.96 6.99 -7.78
CA GLU A 265 17.21 8.07 -8.44
C GLU A 265 15.79 8.19 -7.84
N GLU A 266 15.13 7.06 -7.57
CA GLU A 266 13.81 6.99 -6.96
C GLU A 266 13.82 7.54 -5.53
N VAL A 267 14.86 7.26 -4.74
CA VAL A 267 15.03 7.81 -3.39
C VAL A 267 15.22 9.32 -3.43
N VAL A 268 16.03 9.83 -4.38
CA VAL A 268 16.21 11.28 -4.56
C VAL A 268 14.89 11.96 -4.94
N GLU A 269 14.16 11.36 -5.87
CA GLU A 269 12.86 11.86 -6.30
C GLU A 269 11.85 11.84 -5.15
N TYR A 270 11.76 10.74 -4.40
CA TYR A 270 10.92 10.64 -3.20
C TYR A 270 11.25 11.73 -2.18
N ARG A 271 12.53 11.95 -1.87
CA ARG A 271 12.96 12.97 -0.92
C ARG A 271 12.57 14.39 -1.38
N ARG A 272 12.58 14.68 -2.68
CA ARG A 272 12.06 15.95 -3.21
C ARG A 272 10.55 16.11 -2.99
N HIS A 273 9.77 15.03 -3.19
CA HIS A 273 8.33 15.03 -2.88
C HIS A 273 8.08 15.23 -1.39
N LEU A 274 8.83 14.52 -0.56
CA LEU A 274 8.77 14.64 0.90
C LEU A 274 9.08 16.09 1.35
N GLU A 275 10.12 16.69 0.84
CA GLU A 275 10.48 18.08 1.17
C GLU A 275 9.37 19.07 0.79
N ARG A 276 8.70 18.87 -0.35
CA ARG A 276 7.56 19.71 -0.76
C ARG A 276 6.41 19.56 0.23
N ALA A 277 6.04 18.34 0.61
CA ALA A 277 5.01 18.08 1.61
C ALA A 277 5.38 18.71 2.97
N MET A 278 6.63 18.57 3.42
CA MET A 278 7.12 19.12 4.69
C MET A 278 7.19 20.65 4.69
N ARG A 279 7.51 21.31 3.57
CA ARG A 279 7.40 22.79 3.46
C ARG A 279 5.98 23.26 3.70
N HIS A 280 5.00 22.49 3.25
CA HIS A 280 3.58 22.77 3.52
C HIS A 280 3.26 22.69 5.01
N VAL A 281 3.69 21.60 5.67
CA VAL A 281 3.51 21.39 7.12
C VAL A 281 4.14 22.51 7.95
N ARG A 282 5.37 22.93 7.62
CA ARG A 282 6.07 24.02 8.34
C ARG A 282 5.35 25.37 8.23
N ARG A 283 4.72 25.68 7.09
CA ARG A 283 3.92 26.90 6.91
C ARG A 283 2.67 26.96 7.80
N LEU A 284 2.23 25.81 8.30
CA LEU A 284 1.10 25.71 9.22
C LEU A 284 1.50 25.86 10.68
N GLY A 285 2.77 26.11 10.99
CA GLY A 285 3.26 26.23 12.37
C GLY A 285 3.21 24.94 13.17
N ALA A 286 3.07 23.79 12.51
CA ALA A 286 3.09 22.47 13.15
C ALA A 286 4.52 22.11 13.58
N VAL A 287 4.91 22.60 14.74
CA VAL A 287 6.17 22.24 15.41
C VAL A 287 6.05 20.80 15.91
N GLY A 288 6.99 19.91 15.54
CA GLY A 288 7.10 18.55 16.08
C GLY A 288 6.80 17.40 15.13
N VAL A 289 6.64 17.65 13.83
CA VAL A 289 6.60 16.58 12.81
C VAL A 289 8.01 16.39 12.27
N GLU A 290 8.84 15.65 13.01
CA GLU A 290 10.12 15.15 12.47
C GLU A 290 9.90 13.75 11.84
N PRO A 291 10.60 13.43 10.72
CA PRO A 291 10.64 12.07 10.26
C PRO A 291 11.19 11.19 11.39
N ALA A 292 10.50 10.11 11.72
CA ALA A 292 10.97 9.17 12.72
C ALA A 292 12.38 8.71 12.33
N GLY A 293 13.37 9.32 12.97
CA GLY A 293 14.77 8.91 12.86
C GLY A 293 14.88 7.50 13.43
N GLY A 294 15.38 6.55 12.63
CA GLY A 294 15.58 5.18 13.06
C GLY A 294 16.43 5.11 14.33
N ARG A 295 15.97 4.31 15.29
CA ARG A 295 16.83 3.60 16.24
C ARG A 295 16.97 2.17 15.77
#